data_409351d96ac777ebc5a30fb07f1a8985
#
_entry.id   409351d96ac777ebc5a30fb07f1a8985
#
_cell.length_a   1.000
_cell.length_b   1.000
_cell.length_c   1.000
_cell.angle_alpha   90.00
_cell.angle_beta   90.00
_cell.angle_gamma   90.00
#
_symmetry.space_group_name_H-M   'P 1'
#
loop_
_entity.id
_entity.type
_entity.pdbx_description
1 polymer ?
#
loop_
_entity_poly.entity_id
_entity_poly.type
_entity_poly.pdbx_seq_one_letter_code
_entity_poly.pdbx_strand_id
1 'polypeptide(L)'
;MGHEGRPTLLVVDGANVVGSVPDGWWRDRRGAAERLRDALVAVAERGLPDRPGPLEVVLVVEGAARGVTGLPAVRVVEASGSGDDRIVELVRTARAEHPERDCLVATADRELRARVGALGAAVTGPRSVRP
;
A
#
# COMPACT_ATOMS: atom_id res chain seq x y z
N MET A 1 14.20 19.52 -12.98
CA MET A 1 13.88 19.36 -13.16
C MET A 1 13.48 18.63 -13.07
N GLY A 2 13.63 18.55 -12.88
CA GLY A 2 13.23 17.91 -12.88
C GLY A 2 12.68 16.86 -12.93
N HIS A 3 12.58 16.35 -12.41
CA HIS A 3 11.82 15.46 -12.73
C HIS A 3 10.59 15.66 -12.25
N GLU A 4 9.92 16.16 -12.96
CA GLU A 4 8.58 16.25 -12.74
C GLU A 4 7.96 14.95 -12.87
N GLY A 5 8.63 13.95 -12.37
CA GLY A 5 8.14 12.61 -12.33
C GLY A 5 6.93 12.54 -11.42
N ARG A 6 6.14 11.49 -11.58
CA ARG A 6 5.04 11.21 -10.68
C ARG A 6 5.57 10.97 -9.27
N PRO A 7 4.77 11.26 -8.23
CA PRO A 7 5.16 10.90 -6.87
C PRO A 7 5.44 9.40 -6.74
N THR A 8 6.24 9.03 -5.75
CA THR A 8 6.44 7.62 -5.43
C THR A 8 5.09 6.96 -5.20
N LEU A 9 4.91 5.77 -5.77
CA LEU A 9 3.72 4.95 -5.54
C LEU A 9 3.95 4.10 -4.30
N LEU A 10 3.11 4.26 -3.30
CA LEU A 10 3.12 3.42 -2.10
C LEU A 10 1.92 2.49 -2.17
N VAL A 11 2.19 1.19 -2.28
CA VAL A 11 1.16 0.16 -2.27
C VAL A 11 1.16 -0.50 -0.89
N VAL A 12 0.03 -0.45 -0.20
CA VAL A 12 -0.10 -0.94 1.16
C VAL A 12 -0.86 -2.25 1.16
N ASP A 13 -0.23 -3.30 1.71
CA ASP A 13 -0.83 -4.61 1.89
C ASP A 13 -1.76 -4.53 3.10
N GLY A 14 -3.04 -4.27 2.85
CA GLY A 14 -4.00 -3.99 3.91
C GLY A 14 -4.11 -5.10 4.92
N ALA A 15 -4.21 -6.35 4.47
CA ALA A 15 -4.36 -7.49 5.38
C ALA A 15 -3.14 -7.64 6.28
N ASN A 16 -1.94 -7.48 5.72
CA ASN A 16 -0.71 -7.63 6.49
C ASN A 16 -0.52 -6.48 7.49
N VAL A 17 -0.76 -5.25 7.05
CA VAL A 17 -0.57 -4.08 7.92
C VAL A 17 -1.62 -4.06 9.04
N VAL A 18 -2.89 -4.33 8.72
CA VAL A 18 -3.94 -4.44 9.74
C VAL A 18 -3.59 -5.54 10.73
N GLY A 19 -3.15 -6.70 10.24
CA GLY A 19 -2.83 -7.85 11.07
C GLY A 19 -1.58 -7.68 11.91
N SER A 20 -0.80 -6.63 11.68
CA SER A 20 0.47 -6.42 12.42
C SER A 20 0.25 -5.91 13.84
N VAL A 21 -0.96 -5.47 14.20
CA VAL A 21 -1.28 -4.96 15.53
C VAL A 21 -2.44 -5.78 16.10
N PRO A 22 -2.30 -6.39 17.28
CA PRO A 22 -3.35 -7.25 17.84
C PRO A 22 -4.41 -6.41 18.56
N ASP A 23 -5.15 -5.62 17.82
CA ASP A 23 -6.14 -4.66 18.35
C ASP A 23 -7.59 -5.11 18.14
N GLY A 24 -7.82 -6.40 17.85
CA GLY A 24 -9.15 -6.92 17.62
C GLY A 24 -9.64 -6.75 16.18
N TRP A 25 -8.73 -6.49 15.25
CA TRP A 25 -9.07 -6.26 13.83
C TRP A 25 -9.91 -7.38 13.23
N TRP A 26 -9.77 -8.60 13.72
CA TRP A 26 -10.47 -9.76 13.17
C TRP A 26 -11.98 -9.73 13.47
N ARG A 27 -12.42 -8.89 14.40
CA ARG A 27 -13.84 -8.75 14.74
C ARG A 27 -14.58 -7.84 13.77
N ASP A 28 -13.85 -6.93 13.11
CA ASP A 28 -14.42 -5.99 12.15
C ASP A 28 -13.33 -5.62 11.14
N ARG A 29 -13.13 -6.50 10.18
CA ARG A 29 -12.04 -6.35 9.21
C ARG A 29 -12.21 -5.12 8.33
N ARG A 30 -13.44 -4.83 7.93
CA ARG A 30 -13.70 -3.65 7.12
C ARG A 30 -13.44 -2.38 7.93
N GLY A 31 -13.92 -2.31 9.15
CA GLY A 31 -13.66 -1.15 10.01
C GLY A 31 -12.17 -0.95 10.26
N ALA A 32 -11.42 -2.05 10.45
CA ALA A 32 -9.97 -1.96 10.64
C ALA A 32 -9.30 -1.39 9.39
N ALA A 33 -9.73 -1.82 8.20
CA ALA A 33 -9.20 -1.30 6.95
C ALA A 33 -9.56 0.17 6.76
N GLU A 34 -10.75 0.57 7.16
CA GLU A 34 -11.16 1.98 7.10
C GLU A 34 -10.29 2.86 8.01
N ARG A 35 -9.98 2.38 9.21
CA ARG A 35 -9.10 3.11 10.12
C ARG A 35 -7.68 3.23 9.55
N LEU A 36 -7.19 2.17 8.91
CA LEU A 36 -5.90 2.22 8.24
C LEU A 36 -5.95 3.22 7.08
N ARG A 37 -7.00 3.17 6.26
CA ARG A 37 -7.18 4.13 5.17
C ARG A 37 -7.09 5.57 5.69
N ASP A 38 -7.78 5.86 6.79
CA ASP A 38 -7.80 7.21 7.35
C ASP A 38 -6.42 7.63 7.84
N ALA A 39 -5.67 6.71 8.46
CA ALA A 39 -4.31 6.99 8.92
C ALA A 39 -3.35 7.22 7.75
N LEU A 40 -3.61 6.61 6.60
CA LEU A 40 -2.75 6.75 5.43
C LEU A 40 -2.86 8.12 4.76
N VAL A 41 -3.87 8.91 5.08
CA VAL A 41 -4.00 10.26 4.53
C VAL A 41 -2.78 11.10 4.92
N ALA A 42 -2.35 11.04 6.18
CA ALA A 42 -1.17 11.77 6.63
C ALA A 42 0.10 11.27 5.93
N VAL A 43 0.20 9.96 5.71
CA VAL A 43 1.34 9.37 4.99
C VAL A 43 1.37 9.89 3.55
N ALA A 44 0.22 9.96 2.90
CA ALA A 44 0.14 10.46 1.53
C ALA A 44 0.64 11.90 1.42
N GLU A 45 0.32 12.73 2.41
CA GLU A 45 0.68 14.15 2.39
C GLU A 45 2.13 14.38 2.79
N ARG A 46 2.57 13.74 3.86
CA ARG A 46 3.89 13.99 4.45
C ARG A 46 4.98 13.09 3.91
N GLY A 47 4.60 11.91 3.45
CA GLY A 47 5.56 10.89 3.05
C GLY A 47 6.08 10.11 4.24
N LEU A 48 7.21 9.47 4.04
CA LEU A 48 7.90 8.64 5.03
C LEU A 48 9.26 9.28 5.32
N PRO A 49 9.95 8.88 6.41
CA PRO A 49 11.22 9.52 6.77
C PRO A 49 12.25 9.59 5.65
N ASP A 50 12.33 8.55 4.82
CA ASP A 50 13.29 8.49 3.73
C ASP A 50 12.66 8.74 2.35
N ARG A 51 11.37 9.05 2.31
CA ARG A 51 10.66 9.33 1.05
C ARG A 51 9.67 10.45 1.29
N PRO A 52 10.12 11.70 1.14
CA PRO A 52 9.25 12.86 1.40
C PRO A 52 7.99 12.83 0.53
N GLY A 53 6.91 13.37 1.08
CA GLY A 53 5.66 13.47 0.36
C GLY A 53 5.67 14.57 -0.69
N PRO A 54 4.60 14.66 -1.44
CA PRO A 54 3.44 13.76 -1.37
C PRO A 54 3.73 12.40 -2.00
N LEU A 55 2.98 11.40 -1.55
CA LEU A 55 3.03 10.05 -2.13
C LEU A 55 1.67 9.73 -2.74
N GLU A 56 1.66 8.91 -3.78
CA GLU A 56 0.40 8.33 -4.26
C GLU A 56 0.21 7.02 -3.52
N VAL A 57 -0.86 6.93 -2.72
CA VAL A 57 -1.09 5.78 -1.84
C VAL A 57 -2.24 4.93 -2.37
N VAL A 58 -2.00 3.63 -2.48
CA VAL A 58 -3.00 2.64 -2.86
C VAL A 58 -3.07 1.60 -1.75
N LEU A 59 -4.25 1.49 -1.13
CA LEU A 59 -4.52 0.47 -0.12
C LEU A 59 -5.22 -0.71 -0.78
N VAL A 60 -4.63 -1.89 -0.68
CA VAL A 60 -5.23 -3.10 -1.25
C VAL A 60 -5.94 -3.86 -0.14
N VAL A 61 -7.21 -4.16 -0.35
CA VAL A 61 -8.06 -4.88 0.60
C VAL A 61 -8.56 -6.17 -0.03
N GLU A 62 -8.82 -7.18 0.81
CA GLU A 62 -9.31 -8.47 0.35
C GLU A 62 -10.29 -9.06 1.37
N GLY A 63 -11.02 -10.10 0.96
CA GLY A 63 -11.90 -10.84 1.84
C GLY A 63 -12.96 -9.95 2.49
N ALA A 64 -13.12 -10.11 3.81
CA ALA A 64 -14.12 -9.37 4.58
C ALA A 64 -13.81 -7.88 4.72
N ALA A 65 -12.62 -7.44 4.31
CA ALA A 65 -12.26 -6.02 4.31
C ALA A 65 -12.68 -5.30 3.02
N ARG A 66 -13.28 -6.00 2.06
CA ARG A 66 -13.76 -5.33 0.84
C ARG A 66 -14.93 -4.42 1.15
N GLY A 67 -15.19 -3.48 0.26
CA GLY A 67 -16.26 -2.49 0.43
C GLY A 67 -15.81 -1.19 1.07
N VAL A 68 -14.52 -1.04 1.32
CA VAL A 68 -13.97 0.23 1.84
C VAL A 68 -13.91 1.25 0.71
N THR A 69 -14.51 2.41 0.94
CA THR A 69 -14.51 3.49 -0.05
C THR A 69 -13.18 4.22 -0.05
N GLY A 70 -12.66 4.54 -1.23
CA GLY A 70 -11.44 5.34 -1.34
C GLY A 70 -11.65 6.79 -0.94
N LEU A 71 -10.55 7.47 -0.68
CA LEU A 71 -10.51 8.91 -0.38
C LEU A 71 -9.67 9.60 -1.45
N PRO A 72 -9.79 10.93 -1.60
CA PRO A 72 -8.95 11.64 -2.59
C PRO A 72 -7.47 11.37 -2.42
N ALA A 73 -6.98 11.25 -1.18
CA ALA A 73 -5.57 11.04 -0.90
C ALA A 73 -5.17 9.55 -0.87
N VAL A 74 -6.13 8.63 -0.74
CA VAL A 74 -5.84 7.19 -0.58
C VAL A 74 -6.80 6.39 -1.46
N ARG A 75 -6.27 5.88 -2.56
CA ARG A 75 -7.04 5.00 -3.44
C ARG A 75 -7.17 3.63 -2.79
N VAL A 76 -8.36 3.04 -2.86
CA VAL A 76 -8.61 1.69 -2.36
C VAL A 76 -8.86 0.77 -3.55
N VAL A 77 -8.15 -0.35 -3.58
CA VAL A 77 -8.29 -1.35 -4.62
C VAL A 77 -8.68 -2.67 -3.96
N GLU A 78 -9.73 -3.29 -4.46
CA GLU A 78 -10.19 -4.58 -3.96
C GLU A 78 -9.53 -5.70 -4.74
N ALA A 79 -9.11 -6.75 -4.04
CA ALA A 79 -8.64 -7.97 -4.66
C ALA A 79 -9.80 -8.94 -4.74
N SER A 80 -10.04 -9.50 -5.92
CA SER A 80 -11.08 -10.53 -6.09
C SER A 80 -10.64 -11.86 -5.49
N GLY A 81 -9.34 -12.05 -5.35
CA GLY A 81 -8.75 -13.24 -4.73
C GLY A 81 -7.71 -12.82 -3.71
N SER A 82 -6.48 -13.27 -3.90
CA SER A 82 -5.36 -12.95 -3.03
C SER A 82 -4.96 -11.49 -3.18
N GLY A 83 -4.79 -10.80 -2.05
CA GLY A 83 -4.25 -9.45 -2.05
C GLY A 83 -2.85 -9.40 -2.62
N ASP A 84 -2.04 -10.44 -2.37
CA ASP A 84 -0.67 -10.52 -2.88
C ASP A 84 -0.64 -10.47 -4.40
N ASP A 85 -1.50 -11.23 -5.07
CA ASP A 85 -1.52 -11.26 -6.52
C ASP A 85 -1.95 -9.90 -7.08
N ARG A 86 -2.90 -9.26 -6.42
CA ARG A 86 -3.35 -7.93 -6.85
C ARG A 86 -2.26 -6.89 -6.69
N ILE A 87 -1.50 -6.96 -5.60
CA ILE A 87 -0.37 -6.06 -5.35
C ILE A 87 0.70 -6.24 -6.42
N VAL A 88 1.07 -7.50 -6.72
CA VAL A 88 2.07 -7.78 -7.75
C VAL A 88 1.60 -7.22 -9.10
N GLU A 89 0.34 -7.38 -9.43
CA GLU A 89 -0.22 -6.86 -10.67
C GLU A 89 -0.13 -5.34 -10.74
N LEU A 90 -0.47 -4.66 -9.65
CA LEU A 90 -0.37 -3.19 -9.58
C LEU A 90 1.06 -2.72 -9.77
N VAL A 91 2.02 -3.37 -9.12
CA VAL A 91 3.42 -3.01 -9.24
C VAL A 91 3.91 -3.26 -10.66
N ARG A 92 3.57 -4.42 -11.23
CA ARG A 92 3.97 -4.74 -12.61
C ARG A 92 3.48 -3.70 -13.59
N THR A 93 2.21 -3.31 -13.47
CA THR A 93 1.61 -2.31 -14.35
C THR A 93 2.30 -0.95 -14.18
N ALA A 94 2.50 -0.53 -12.93
CA ALA A 94 3.13 0.76 -12.65
C ALA A 94 4.56 0.81 -13.18
N ARG A 95 5.33 -0.27 -13.02
CA ARG A 95 6.70 -0.33 -13.51
C ARG A 95 6.76 -0.31 -15.03
N ALA A 96 5.79 -0.94 -15.68
CA ALA A 96 5.73 -0.96 -17.14
C ALA A 96 5.35 0.41 -17.71
N GLU A 97 4.39 1.08 -17.08
CA GLU A 97 3.88 2.36 -17.58
C GLU A 97 4.82 3.53 -17.27
N HIS A 98 5.48 3.49 -16.11
CA HIS A 98 6.37 4.57 -15.66
C HIS A 98 7.63 3.98 -15.05
N PRO A 99 8.57 3.49 -15.90
CA PRO A 99 9.78 2.80 -15.38
C PRO A 99 10.63 3.67 -14.46
N GLU A 100 10.58 4.98 -14.64
CA GLU A 100 11.36 5.90 -13.82
C GLU A 100 10.74 6.18 -12.45
N ARG A 101 9.50 5.76 -12.26
CA ARG A 101 8.78 6.03 -11.02
C ARG A 101 9.15 5.03 -9.93
N ASP A 102 9.43 5.52 -8.74
CA ASP A 102 9.68 4.65 -7.60
C ASP A 102 8.38 3.99 -7.13
N CYS A 103 8.46 2.71 -6.82
CA CYS A 103 7.38 1.95 -6.21
C CYS A 103 7.87 1.40 -4.87
N LEU A 104 7.05 1.55 -3.85
CA LEU A 104 7.33 1.06 -2.51
C LEU A 104 6.13 0.24 -2.04
N VAL A 105 6.38 -0.95 -1.51
CA VAL A 105 5.32 -1.83 -1.00
C VAL A 105 5.48 -2.00 0.51
N ALA A 106 4.42 -1.73 1.26
CA ALA A 106 4.42 -1.87 2.72
C ALA A 106 3.83 -3.24 3.07
N THR A 107 4.67 -4.15 3.49
CA THR A 107 4.30 -5.50 3.91
C THR A 107 5.46 -6.16 4.65
N ALA A 108 5.15 -7.08 5.56
CA ALA A 108 6.14 -7.94 6.19
C ALA A 108 6.22 -9.33 5.53
N ASP A 109 5.33 -9.63 4.60
CA ASP A 109 5.27 -10.93 3.94
C ASP A 109 6.50 -11.15 3.06
N ARG A 110 7.30 -12.17 3.38
CA ARG A 110 8.58 -12.40 2.70
C ARG A 110 8.40 -12.76 1.24
N GLU A 111 7.41 -13.57 0.92
CA GLU A 111 7.18 -13.99 -0.45
C GLU A 111 6.74 -12.80 -1.31
N LEU A 112 5.84 -11.98 -0.78
CA LEU A 112 5.39 -10.78 -1.49
C LEU A 112 6.56 -9.80 -1.70
N ARG A 113 7.39 -9.63 -0.67
CA ARG A 113 8.58 -8.77 -0.78
C ARG A 113 9.50 -9.23 -1.91
N ALA A 114 9.73 -10.54 -2.01
CA ALA A 114 10.56 -11.09 -3.07
C ALA A 114 9.94 -10.87 -4.44
N ARG A 115 8.63 -11.08 -4.55
CA ARG A 115 7.92 -10.94 -5.83
C ARG A 115 7.97 -9.49 -6.35
N VAL A 116 7.68 -8.52 -5.49
CA VAL A 116 7.68 -7.11 -5.93
C VAL A 116 9.10 -6.59 -6.11
N GLY A 117 10.05 -7.08 -5.30
CA GLY A 117 11.46 -6.74 -5.46
C GLY A 117 12.01 -7.16 -6.81
N ALA A 118 11.58 -8.33 -7.30
CA ALA A 118 11.97 -8.81 -8.63
C ALA A 118 11.47 -7.89 -9.75
N LEU A 119 10.43 -7.11 -9.48
CA LEU A 119 9.89 -6.12 -10.43
C LEU A 119 10.53 -4.74 -10.26
N GLY A 120 11.46 -4.59 -9.31
CA GLY A 120 12.14 -3.33 -9.08
C GLY A 120 11.52 -2.45 -8.01
N ALA A 121 10.53 -2.94 -7.26
CA ALA A 121 9.96 -2.17 -6.17
C ALA A 121 10.81 -2.29 -4.91
N ALA A 122 10.83 -1.23 -4.11
CA ALA A 122 11.38 -1.28 -2.76
C ALA A 122 10.31 -1.78 -1.79
N VAL A 123 10.70 -2.20 -0.61
CA VAL A 123 9.78 -2.71 0.40
C VAL A 123 10.02 -2.03 1.74
N THR A 124 8.96 -1.92 2.53
CA THR A 124 9.05 -1.40 3.90
C THR A 124 8.10 -2.20 4.79
N GLY A 125 8.33 -2.17 6.10
CA GLY A 125 7.49 -2.91 7.02
C GLY A 125 6.20 -2.18 7.38
N PRO A 126 5.25 -2.89 8.03
CA PRO A 126 3.97 -2.29 8.40
C PRO A 126 4.08 -1.09 9.32
N ARG A 127 5.11 -1.04 10.17
CA ARG A 127 5.28 0.07 11.11
C ARG A 127 5.60 1.39 10.43
N SER A 128 6.13 1.36 9.21
CA SER A 128 6.43 2.58 8.46
C SER A 128 5.16 3.37 8.16
N VAL A 129 4.04 2.67 7.96
CA VAL A 129 2.77 3.31 7.58
C VAL A 129 1.76 3.30 8.72
N ARG A 130 2.05 2.55 9.77
CA ARG A 130 1.18 2.44 10.94
C ARG A 130 2.07 2.29 12.18
N PRO A 131 2.60 3.41 12.69
CA PRO A 131 3.47 3.40 13.86
C PRO A 131 2.74 2.92 15.13
#